data_baaa549bfd262ea094d81070d6ce5c2c
#
_entry.id   baaa549bfd262ea094d81070d6ce5c2c
#
_cell.length_a   1.000
_cell.length_b   1.000
_cell.length_c   1.000
_cell.angle_alpha   90.00
_cell.angle_beta   90.00
_cell.angle_gamma   90.00
#
_symmetry.space_group_name_H-M   'P 1'
#
loop_
_entity.id
_entity.type
_entity.pdbx_description
1 polymer ?
#
loop_
_entity_poly.entity_id
_entity_poly.type
_entity_poly.pdbx_seq_one_letter_code
_entity_poly.pdbx_strand_id
1 'polypeptide(L)'
;MSASTHDYLIIGQGLAGSLLARELVALDRRVLVIDDHYKSSSSTVAGGLINPVTGKRLALQPGIDYLLPAAQRCYRGLEQKAGLRFFFPLPMLRVFQNEEELQFFERRMQDPAYAPYIQPLPENALLRDVHAPFGGCIQTRCGFLRLEEMLEWLRYQFMIGDAYQRTDYNHEELTVSSSGVEWHGCRAKSVIFCEGFRGALNPWFSHLPFQLARGEILDGVPDRTLHPHDHIINAGRWLLPEPDGRYRFGATMEWDRLDTRVTEEARRTLMAAFHERFPDTGFTVTGQRAGIRPATTDRHPFIGSHHEQPAVRIFNGFGAKGGLLIPWYAKQFASHLVNDEPLDTAADIRRYD
;
A
#
# COMPACT_ATOMS: atom_id res chain seq x y z
N MET A 1 30.99 -22.26 -12.00
CA MET A 1 30.70 -20.92 -11.48
C MET A 1 30.46 -21.05 -9.99
N SER A 2 31.11 -20.24 -9.15
CA SER A 2 30.86 -20.27 -7.71
C SER A 2 29.40 -19.86 -7.46
N ALA A 3 28.64 -20.66 -6.69
CA ALA A 3 27.26 -20.32 -6.35
C ALA A 3 27.25 -18.96 -5.62
N SER A 4 26.47 -18.01 -6.12
CA SER A 4 26.25 -16.73 -5.46
C SER A 4 25.51 -16.97 -4.14
N THR A 5 26.12 -16.54 -3.03
CA THR A 5 25.55 -16.77 -1.68
C THR A 5 24.98 -15.48 -1.13
N HIS A 6 23.70 -15.47 -0.82
CA HIS A 6 22.98 -14.34 -0.23
C HIS A 6 22.57 -14.67 1.23
N ASP A 7 22.19 -13.66 2.00
CA ASP A 7 21.53 -13.90 3.27
C ASP A 7 20.04 -14.16 3.04
N TYR A 8 19.41 -13.39 2.11
CA TYR A 8 17.98 -13.48 1.82
C TYR A 8 17.68 -13.41 0.31
N LEU A 9 16.78 -14.29 -0.16
CA LEU A 9 16.05 -14.11 -1.41
C LEU A 9 14.71 -13.45 -1.07
N ILE A 10 14.36 -12.38 -1.78
CA ILE A 10 13.06 -11.68 -1.62
C ILE A 10 12.28 -11.85 -2.93
N ILE A 11 11.11 -12.49 -2.84
CA ILE A 11 10.26 -12.73 -3.99
C ILE A 11 9.17 -11.67 -4.07
N GLY A 12 9.25 -10.82 -5.10
CA GLY A 12 8.35 -9.69 -5.35
C GLY A 12 8.94 -8.34 -4.96
N GLN A 13 9.01 -7.43 -5.94
CA GLN A 13 9.51 -6.05 -5.82
C GLN A 13 8.34 -5.04 -5.75
N GLY A 14 7.24 -5.41 -5.08
CA GLY A 14 6.23 -4.46 -4.62
C GLY A 14 6.74 -3.60 -3.46
N LEU A 15 5.85 -2.79 -2.86
CA LEU A 15 6.22 -1.92 -1.74
C LEU A 15 6.80 -2.71 -0.56
N ALA A 16 6.22 -3.88 -0.25
CA ALA A 16 6.67 -4.74 0.85
C ALA A 16 8.11 -5.24 0.63
N GLY A 17 8.35 -5.92 -0.49
CA GLY A 17 9.67 -6.48 -0.78
C GLY A 17 10.73 -5.40 -0.96
N SER A 18 10.39 -4.28 -1.61
CA SER A 18 11.34 -3.17 -1.80
C SER A 18 11.79 -2.53 -0.48
N LEU A 19 10.86 -2.26 0.44
CA LEU A 19 11.22 -1.63 1.71
C LEU A 19 11.93 -2.63 2.64
N LEU A 20 11.52 -3.90 2.65
CA LEU A 20 12.22 -4.93 3.43
C LEU A 20 13.65 -5.14 2.91
N ALA A 21 13.84 -5.26 1.59
CA ALA A 21 15.16 -5.39 0.99
C ALA A 21 16.08 -4.23 1.39
N ARG A 22 15.56 -3.01 1.31
CA ARG A 22 16.28 -1.80 1.73
C ARG A 22 16.69 -1.83 3.20
N GLU A 23 15.80 -2.24 4.11
CA GLU A 23 16.13 -2.33 5.54
C GLU A 23 17.20 -3.42 5.81
N LEU A 24 17.13 -4.55 5.12
CA LEU A 24 18.13 -5.62 5.24
C LEU A 24 19.50 -5.19 4.70
N VAL A 25 19.53 -4.51 3.54
CA VAL A 25 20.77 -3.94 3.00
C VAL A 25 21.38 -2.90 3.94
N ALA A 26 20.54 -2.08 4.60
CA ALA A 26 21.00 -1.11 5.60
C ALA A 26 21.58 -1.77 6.88
N LEU A 27 21.31 -3.06 7.09
CA LEU A 27 21.90 -3.90 8.15
C LEU A 27 23.03 -4.82 7.61
N ASP A 28 23.65 -4.44 6.49
CA ASP A 28 24.77 -5.15 5.86
C ASP A 28 24.45 -6.60 5.47
N ARG A 29 23.17 -6.89 5.09
CA ARG A 29 22.76 -8.20 4.59
C ARG A 29 22.80 -8.23 3.07
N ARG A 30 23.31 -9.35 2.52
CA ARG A 30 23.29 -9.59 1.08
C ARG A 30 21.92 -10.10 0.68
N VAL A 31 21.22 -9.32 -0.13
CA VAL A 31 19.85 -9.58 -0.59
C VAL A 31 19.84 -9.76 -2.09
N LEU A 32 19.03 -10.69 -2.60
CA LEU A 32 18.63 -10.75 -4.00
C LEU A 32 17.12 -10.62 -4.09
N VAL A 33 16.65 -9.60 -4.79
CA VAL A 33 15.21 -9.38 -5.09
C VAL A 33 14.92 -10.01 -6.45
N ILE A 34 13.93 -10.91 -6.49
CA ILE A 34 13.46 -11.60 -7.69
C ILE A 34 12.05 -11.12 -7.99
N ASP A 35 11.81 -10.65 -9.22
CA ASP A 35 10.52 -10.05 -9.61
C ASP A 35 10.30 -10.13 -11.12
N ASP A 36 9.08 -10.45 -11.55
CA ASP A 36 8.67 -10.52 -12.95
C ASP A 36 8.34 -9.15 -13.57
N HIS A 37 8.42 -8.08 -12.78
CA HIS A 37 8.01 -6.72 -13.16
C HIS A 37 6.53 -6.64 -13.55
N TYR A 38 5.67 -7.23 -12.72
CA TYR A 38 4.23 -7.27 -12.98
C TYR A 38 3.59 -5.88 -12.85
N LYS A 39 3.16 -5.32 -13.97
CA LYS A 39 2.66 -3.94 -14.06
C LYS A 39 1.33 -3.69 -13.33
N SER A 40 0.53 -4.73 -13.12
CA SER A 40 -0.76 -4.64 -12.42
C SER A 40 -0.67 -5.09 -10.97
N SER A 41 0.51 -4.95 -10.34
CA SER A 41 0.65 -5.18 -8.91
C SER A 41 -0.19 -4.16 -8.13
N SER A 42 -0.63 -4.53 -6.92
CA SER A 42 -1.37 -3.58 -6.08
C SER A 42 -0.57 -2.30 -5.78
N SER A 43 0.76 -2.40 -5.73
CA SER A 43 1.63 -1.26 -5.46
C SER A 43 1.73 -0.27 -6.62
N THR A 44 1.65 -0.74 -7.88
CA THR A 44 1.69 0.13 -9.06
C THR A 44 0.33 0.74 -9.40
N VAL A 45 -0.77 0.08 -9.00
CA VAL A 45 -2.14 0.55 -9.26
C VAL A 45 -2.67 1.42 -8.12
N ALA A 46 -2.24 1.20 -6.87
CA ALA A 46 -2.78 1.90 -5.72
C ALA A 46 -2.62 3.43 -5.80
N GLY A 47 -3.59 4.15 -5.24
CA GLY A 47 -3.48 5.61 -5.04
C GLY A 47 -2.37 6.05 -4.08
N GLY A 48 -1.70 5.11 -3.40
CA GLY A 48 -0.63 5.42 -2.46
C GLY A 48 -1.07 6.18 -1.21
N LEU A 49 -2.36 6.19 -0.89
CA LEU A 49 -2.92 6.96 0.21
C LEU A 49 -2.31 6.60 1.57
N ILE A 50 -1.94 7.65 2.30
CA ILE A 50 -1.63 7.62 3.73
C ILE A 50 -2.71 8.41 4.45
N ASN A 51 -3.53 7.71 5.23
CA ASN A 51 -4.67 8.28 5.92
C ASN A 51 -4.77 7.70 7.35
N PRO A 52 -4.55 8.52 8.39
CA PRO A 52 -4.65 8.08 9.79
C PRO A 52 -6.05 7.63 10.22
N VAL A 53 -7.10 8.23 9.63
CA VAL A 53 -8.50 8.00 10.02
C VAL A 53 -9.26 7.42 8.83
N THR A 54 -9.83 6.23 8.97
CA THR A 54 -10.42 5.48 7.86
C THR A 54 -11.82 4.92 8.16
N GLY A 55 -12.51 4.54 7.08
CA GLY A 55 -13.82 3.90 7.14
C GLY A 55 -14.96 4.84 7.50
N LYS A 56 -16.18 4.32 7.42
CA LYS A 56 -17.43 5.07 7.70
C LYS A 56 -17.49 5.58 9.15
N ARG A 57 -16.92 4.81 10.09
CA ARG A 57 -16.91 5.15 11.52
C ARG A 57 -15.78 6.08 11.93
N LEU A 58 -15.02 6.61 10.98
CA LEU A 58 -13.86 7.47 11.22
C LEU A 58 -12.92 6.84 12.27
N ALA A 59 -12.55 5.57 12.05
CA ALA A 59 -11.69 4.85 12.98
C ALA A 59 -10.25 5.31 12.85
N LEU A 60 -9.64 5.71 13.97
CA LEU A 60 -8.22 5.99 14.04
C LEU A 60 -7.41 4.69 13.91
N GLN A 61 -6.35 4.72 13.11
CA GLN A 61 -5.48 3.56 12.94
C GLN A 61 -4.79 3.23 14.27
N PRO A 62 -4.94 2.00 14.79
CA PRO A 62 -4.15 1.56 15.95
C PRO A 62 -2.65 1.72 15.68
N GLY A 63 -1.91 2.22 16.68
CA GLY A 63 -0.47 2.43 16.56
C GLY A 63 -0.07 3.61 15.66
N ILE A 64 -0.99 4.52 15.34
CA ILE A 64 -0.72 5.66 14.46
C ILE A 64 0.46 6.52 14.96
N ASP A 65 0.69 6.56 16.27
CA ASP A 65 1.73 7.38 16.91
C ASP A 65 3.14 6.92 16.55
N TYR A 66 3.34 5.65 16.21
CA TYR A 66 4.63 5.15 15.73
C TYR A 66 4.61 4.83 14.22
N LEU A 67 3.47 4.41 13.65
CA LEU A 67 3.35 4.07 12.24
C LEU A 67 3.54 5.28 11.33
N LEU A 68 2.85 6.39 11.62
CA LEU A 68 2.92 7.58 10.78
C LEU A 68 4.30 8.25 10.79
N PRO A 69 4.96 8.45 11.95
CA PRO A 69 6.33 8.93 11.98
C PRO A 69 7.32 7.99 11.27
N ALA A 70 7.14 6.68 11.36
CA ALA A 70 7.98 5.71 10.64
C ALA A 70 7.83 5.85 9.13
N ALA A 71 6.59 5.94 8.64
CA ALA A 71 6.30 6.16 7.22
C ALA A 71 6.91 7.47 6.71
N GLN A 72 6.71 8.57 7.44
CA GLN A 72 7.27 9.86 7.07
C GLN A 72 8.81 9.86 7.03
N ARG A 73 9.47 9.26 8.03
CA ARG A 73 10.94 9.14 8.03
C ARG A 73 11.45 8.30 6.86
N CYS A 74 10.79 7.17 6.59
CA CYS A 74 11.14 6.27 5.50
C CYS A 74 11.10 7.01 4.16
N TYR A 75 9.96 7.63 3.83
CA TYR A 75 9.78 8.28 2.53
C TYR A 75 10.63 9.51 2.35
N ARG A 76 10.76 10.37 3.37
CA ARG A 76 11.71 11.51 3.33
C ARG A 76 13.15 11.07 3.14
N GLY A 77 13.56 9.99 3.79
CA GLY A 77 14.90 9.43 3.61
C GLY A 77 15.15 8.88 2.20
N LEU A 78 14.12 8.31 1.56
CA LEU A 78 14.18 7.91 0.15
C LEU A 78 14.27 9.12 -0.78
N GLU A 79 13.43 10.14 -0.56
CA GLU A 79 13.44 11.39 -1.32
C GLU A 79 14.80 12.10 -1.27
N GLN A 80 15.40 12.19 -0.09
CA GLN A 80 16.74 12.77 0.08
C GLN A 80 17.82 12.03 -0.69
N LYS A 81 17.76 10.69 -0.73
CA LYS A 81 18.71 9.87 -1.49
C LYS A 81 18.47 9.94 -3.00
N ALA A 82 17.21 10.03 -3.40
CA ALA A 82 16.83 10.04 -4.80
C ALA A 82 16.99 11.42 -5.46
N GLY A 83 16.93 12.50 -4.70
CA GLY A 83 16.73 13.85 -5.25
C GLY A 83 15.36 14.04 -5.92
N LEU A 84 14.39 13.15 -5.63
CA LEU A 84 13.05 13.11 -6.20
C LEU A 84 12.01 13.21 -5.11
N ARG A 85 10.81 13.64 -5.45
CA ARG A 85 9.68 13.69 -4.53
C ARG A 85 8.73 12.54 -4.79
N PHE A 86 8.52 11.70 -3.77
CA PHE A 86 7.61 10.54 -3.83
C PHE A 86 6.40 10.71 -2.93
N PHE A 87 6.55 11.39 -1.80
CA PHE A 87 5.48 11.60 -0.82
C PHE A 87 4.96 13.04 -0.92
N PHE A 88 3.65 13.16 -1.13
CA PHE A 88 2.91 14.42 -1.22
C PHE A 88 2.00 14.54 0.01
N PRO A 89 2.43 15.25 1.06
CA PRO A 89 1.58 15.54 2.19
C PRO A 89 0.50 16.54 1.76
N LEU A 90 -0.74 16.12 1.79
CA LEU A 90 -1.91 16.92 1.51
C LEU A 90 -2.99 16.62 2.54
N PRO A 91 -3.73 17.62 3.04
CA PRO A 91 -4.93 17.39 3.82
C PRO A 91 -5.98 16.68 2.96
N MET A 92 -6.92 16.01 3.62
CA MET A 92 -8.01 15.32 2.93
C MET A 92 -9.34 15.97 3.33
N LEU A 93 -10.08 16.43 2.35
CA LEU A 93 -11.49 16.76 2.50
C LEU A 93 -12.29 15.45 2.53
N ARG A 94 -12.80 15.08 3.68
CA ARG A 94 -13.73 13.95 3.85
C ARG A 94 -15.16 14.46 3.77
N VAL A 95 -15.88 14.08 2.72
CA VAL A 95 -17.32 14.37 2.54
C VAL A 95 -18.14 13.24 3.16
N PHE A 96 -19.08 13.58 4.03
CA PHE A 96 -19.95 12.59 4.66
C PHE A 96 -20.99 12.07 3.68
N GLN A 97 -21.20 10.75 3.71
CA GLN A 97 -22.10 10.07 2.79
C GLN A 97 -23.56 10.07 3.29
N ASN A 98 -23.74 10.19 4.58
CA ASN A 98 -25.04 10.17 5.26
C ASN A 98 -24.91 10.82 6.65
N GLU A 99 -26.04 10.98 7.33
CA GLU A 99 -26.13 11.52 8.67
C GLU A 99 -25.38 10.69 9.72
N GLU A 100 -25.30 9.37 9.54
CA GLU A 100 -24.55 8.49 10.45
C GLU A 100 -23.05 8.84 10.46
N GLU A 101 -22.44 9.14 9.30
CA GLU A 101 -21.05 9.57 9.23
C GLU A 101 -20.82 10.94 9.90
N LEU A 102 -21.78 11.87 9.80
CA LEU A 102 -21.76 13.14 10.53
C LEU A 102 -21.79 12.90 12.05
N GLN A 103 -22.70 12.06 12.53
CA GLN A 103 -22.78 11.70 13.96
C GLN A 103 -21.52 11.00 14.47
N PHE A 104 -20.85 10.17 13.64
CA PHE A 104 -19.53 9.63 14.00
C PHE A 104 -18.49 10.74 14.12
N PHE A 105 -18.48 11.70 13.21
CA PHE A 105 -17.55 12.83 13.27
C PHE A 105 -17.77 13.64 14.57
N GLU A 106 -19.00 14.01 14.89
CA GLU A 106 -19.33 14.75 16.10
C GLU A 106 -18.85 14.04 17.37
N ARG A 107 -19.04 12.71 17.46
CA ARG A 107 -18.51 11.90 18.56
C ARG A 107 -16.98 11.90 18.60
N ARG A 108 -16.30 11.80 17.44
CA ARG A 108 -14.83 11.78 17.38
C ARG A 108 -14.21 13.13 17.74
N MET A 109 -14.91 14.21 17.47
CA MET A 109 -14.47 15.56 17.86
C MET A 109 -14.44 15.75 19.40
N GLN A 110 -15.15 14.94 20.15
CA GLN A 110 -15.11 14.96 21.63
C GLN A 110 -13.93 14.14 22.19
N ASP A 111 -13.27 13.33 21.37
CA ASP A 111 -12.15 12.49 21.79
C ASP A 111 -10.80 13.21 21.49
N PRO A 112 -10.02 13.58 22.51
CA PRO A 112 -8.74 14.26 22.31
C PRO A 112 -7.74 13.51 21.42
N ALA A 113 -7.84 12.17 21.33
CA ALA A 113 -6.98 11.37 20.47
C ALA A 113 -7.14 11.71 19.00
N TYR A 114 -8.29 12.26 18.59
CA TYR A 114 -8.56 12.64 17.21
C TYR A 114 -8.13 14.07 16.85
N ALA A 115 -7.90 14.94 17.82
CA ALA A 115 -7.57 16.35 17.61
C ALA A 115 -6.41 16.59 16.62
N PRO A 116 -5.35 15.76 16.59
CA PRO A 116 -4.28 15.91 15.60
C PRO A 116 -4.65 15.51 14.17
N TYR A 117 -5.79 14.83 13.97
CA TYR A 117 -6.10 14.12 12.71
C TYR A 117 -7.38 14.56 12.03
N ILE A 118 -8.36 15.12 12.75
CA ILE A 118 -9.60 15.62 12.18
C ILE A 118 -9.91 17.02 12.69
N GLN A 119 -10.51 17.83 11.82
CA GLN A 119 -10.91 19.19 12.11
C GLN A 119 -12.24 19.49 11.42
N PRO A 120 -13.10 20.36 11.98
CA PRO A 120 -14.29 20.84 11.26
C PRO A 120 -13.90 21.55 9.98
N LEU A 121 -14.81 21.60 9.02
CA LEU A 121 -14.64 22.44 7.84
C LEU A 121 -14.59 23.92 8.27
N PRO A 122 -13.62 24.70 7.77
CA PRO A 122 -13.72 26.14 7.83
C PRO A 122 -14.95 26.58 7.01
N GLU A 123 -15.65 27.62 7.47
CA GLU A 123 -16.88 28.08 6.86
C GLU A 123 -16.75 28.28 5.34
N ASN A 124 -17.63 27.62 4.58
CA ASN A 124 -18.01 27.84 3.17
C ASN A 124 -16.99 27.69 2.02
N ALA A 125 -15.70 27.49 2.25
CA ALA A 125 -14.72 27.59 1.15
C ALA A 125 -14.43 26.26 0.41
N LEU A 126 -14.51 25.10 1.08
CA LEU A 126 -13.98 23.85 0.55
C LEU A 126 -14.99 22.94 -0.17
N LEU A 127 -16.28 23.25 -0.09
CA LEU A 127 -17.34 22.44 -0.70
C LEU A 127 -17.90 23.05 -2.00
N ARG A 128 -17.24 24.05 -2.55
CA ARG A 128 -17.74 24.82 -3.70
C ARG A 128 -18.08 23.95 -4.92
N ASP A 129 -17.23 23.00 -5.23
CA ASP A 129 -17.38 22.16 -6.41
C ASP A 129 -17.81 20.71 -6.07
N VAL A 130 -18.05 20.43 -4.80
CA VAL A 130 -18.36 19.09 -4.32
C VAL A 130 -19.79 19.04 -3.76
N HIS A 131 -20.63 18.16 -4.30
CA HIS A 131 -21.95 17.89 -3.73
C HIS A 131 -21.82 17.16 -2.38
N ALA A 132 -22.11 17.87 -1.28
CA ALA A 132 -21.88 17.43 0.09
C ALA A 132 -23.10 17.74 1.01
N PRO A 133 -24.25 17.08 0.81
CA PRO A 133 -25.49 17.42 1.52
C PRO A 133 -25.40 17.21 3.05
N PHE A 134 -24.48 16.37 3.52
CA PHE A 134 -24.22 16.12 4.95
C PHE A 134 -22.97 16.83 5.45
N GLY A 135 -22.36 17.73 4.62
CA GLY A 135 -21.11 18.39 4.97
C GLY A 135 -19.90 17.45 4.91
N GLY A 136 -18.91 17.77 5.73
CA GLY A 136 -17.64 17.01 5.76
C GLY A 136 -16.72 17.49 6.86
N CYS A 137 -15.48 16.98 6.83
CA CYS A 137 -14.42 17.42 7.72
C CYS A 137 -13.07 17.43 7.00
N ILE A 138 -12.08 18.10 7.58
CA ILE A 138 -10.70 18.01 7.15
C ILE A 138 -9.99 16.92 7.96
N GLN A 139 -9.37 15.98 7.24
CA GLN A 139 -8.41 15.07 7.84
C GLN A 139 -7.01 15.60 7.58
N THR A 140 -6.27 15.83 8.65
CA THR A 140 -4.89 16.31 8.61
C THR A 140 -3.92 15.14 8.64
N ARG A 141 -2.63 15.41 8.41
CA ARG A 141 -1.55 14.42 8.38
C ARG A 141 -1.78 13.29 7.36
N CYS A 142 -2.57 13.56 6.34
CA CYS A 142 -2.77 12.71 5.19
C CYS A 142 -1.72 13.00 4.10
N GLY A 143 -1.77 12.20 3.05
CA GLY A 143 -0.96 12.39 1.86
C GLY A 143 -1.07 11.18 0.94
N PHE A 144 -0.29 11.21 -0.13
CA PHE A 144 -0.18 10.07 -1.03
C PHE A 144 1.25 9.88 -1.55
N LEU A 145 1.51 8.68 -2.03
CA LEU A 145 2.80 8.28 -2.60
C LEU A 145 2.66 8.07 -4.11
N ARG A 146 3.60 8.57 -4.86
CA ARG A 146 3.83 8.16 -6.25
C ARG A 146 4.62 6.85 -6.24
N LEU A 147 3.90 5.76 -5.96
CA LEU A 147 4.48 4.44 -5.72
C LEU A 147 5.23 3.90 -6.93
N GLU A 148 4.70 4.09 -8.13
CA GLU A 148 5.31 3.61 -9.37
C GLU A 148 6.72 4.18 -9.54
N GLU A 149 6.87 5.49 -9.45
CA GLU A 149 8.17 6.18 -9.56
C GLU A 149 9.14 5.78 -8.45
N MET A 150 8.64 5.66 -7.22
CA MET A 150 9.47 5.24 -6.09
C MET A 150 9.98 3.80 -6.26
N LEU A 151 9.12 2.89 -6.73
CA LEU A 151 9.49 1.49 -6.96
C LEU A 151 10.45 1.33 -8.13
N GLU A 152 10.30 2.12 -9.19
CA GLU A 152 11.26 2.16 -10.31
C GLU A 152 12.64 2.64 -9.85
N TRP A 153 12.68 3.71 -9.04
CA TRP A 153 13.92 4.19 -8.47
C TRP A 153 14.58 3.14 -7.57
N LEU A 154 13.82 2.48 -6.68
CA LEU A 154 14.34 1.42 -5.82
C LEU A 154 14.86 0.23 -6.62
N ARG A 155 14.15 -0.18 -7.68
CA ARG A 155 14.61 -1.23 -8.60
C ARG A 155 15.95 -0.88 -9.22
N TYR A 156 16.08 0.35 -9.70
CA TYR A 156 17.35 0.82 -10.25
C TYR A 156 18.48 0.76 -9.21
N GLN A 157 18.23 1.13 -7.96
CA GLN A 157 19.22 0.99 -6.89
C GLN A 157 19.63 -0.48 -6.65
N PHE A 158 18.68 -1.41 -6.65
CA PHE A 158 18.97 -2.83 -6.51
C PHE A 158 19.76 -3.37 -7.72
N MET A 159 19.44 -2.92 -8.92
CA MET A 159 20.18 -3.31 -10.14
C MET A 159 21.64 -2.84 -10.11
N ILE A 160 21.92 -1.61 -9.69
CA ILE A 160 23.29 -1.08 -9.54
C ILE A 160 24.06 -1.88 -8.47
N GLY A 161 23.40 -2.32 -7.42
CA GLY A 161 23.97 -3.09 -6.32
C GLY A 161 24.03 -4.60 -6.57
N ASP A 162 23.80 -5.08 -7.81
CA ASP A 162 23.71 -6.51 -8.17
C ASP A 162 22.75 -7.31 -7.26
N ALA A 163 21.69 -6.66 -6.77
CA ALA A 163 20.72 -7.18 -5.83
C ALA A 163 19.33 -7.40 -6.46
N TYR A 164 19.22 -7.43 -7.78
CA TYR A 164 17.95 -7.57 -8.51
C TYR A 164 18.08 -8.53 -9.68
N GLN A 165 17.12 -9.43 -9.79
CA GLN A 165 16.96 -10.31 -10.94
C GLN A 165 15.53 -10.24 -11.47
N ARG A 166 15.39 -9.84 -12.74
CA ARG A 166 14.09 -9.85 -13.42
C ARG A 166 13.84 -11.22 -14.01
N THR A 167 12.91 -11.95 -13.41
CA THR A 167 12.48 -13.26 -13.90
C THR A 167 11.18 -13.67 -13.22
N ASP A 168 10.41 -14.56 -13.87
CA ASP A 168 9.31 -15.25 -13.22
C ASP A 168 9.86 -16.22 -12.17
N TYR A 169 9.20 -16.25 -11.02
CA TYR A 169 9.53 -17.18 -9.94
C TYR A 169 8.55 -18.36 -9.92
N ASN A 170 9.10 -19.55 -9.98
CA ASN A 170 8.35 -20.78 -9.82
C ASN A 170 8.69 -21.43 -8.46
N HIS A 171 7.69 -21.67 -7.64
CA HIS A 171 7.85 -22.26 -6.31
C HIS A 171 8.40 -23.70 -6.36
N GLU A 172 8.10 -24.46 -7.43
CA GLU A 172 8.58 -25.84 -7.60
C GLU A 172 10.10 -25.95 -7.80
N GLU A 173 10.73 -24.85 -8.19
CA GLU A 173 12.18 -24.78 -8.43
C GLU A 173 12.97 -24.40 -7.17
N LEU A 174 12.26 -24.10 -6.06
CA LEU A 174 12.89 -23.80 -4.78
C LEU A 174 13.22 -25.10 -4.04
N THR A 175 14.51 -25.30 -3.74
CA THR A 175 14.96 -26.36 -2.84
C THR A 175 15.17 -25.79 -1.45
N VAL A 176 14.51 -26.39 -0.44
CA VAL A 176 14.67 -26.04 0.98
C VAL A 176 15.44 -27.14 1.69
N SER A 177 16.44 -26.77 2.47
CA SER A 177 17.30 -27.70 3.22
C SER A 177 17.61 -27.14 4.61
N SER A 178 18.26 -27.97 5.45
CA SER A 178 18.74 -27.52 6.77
C SER A 178 19.80 -26.39 6.69
N SER A 179 20.46 -26.21 5.54
CA SER A 179 21.47 -25.17 5.31
C SER A 179 20.92 -23.89 4.70
N GLY A 180 19.62 -23.86 4.40
CA GLY A 180 18.96 -22.72 3.77
C GLY A 180 18.17 -23.10 2.51
N VAL A 181 18.11 -22.20 1.55
CA VAL A 181 17.36 -22.35 0.31
C VAL A 181 18.26 -22.21 -0.92
N GLU A 182 17.90 -22.91 -2.00
CA GLU A 182 18.56 -22.78 -3.30
C GLU A 182 17.50 -22.63 -4.41
N TRP A 183 17.70 -21.66 -5.29
CA TRP A 183 16.90 -21.41 -6.46
C TRP A 183 17.78 -20.98 -7.64
N HIS A 184 17.73 -21.71 -8.77
CA HIS A 184 18.54 -21.47 -10.00
C HIS A 184 20.03 -21.21 -9.73
N GLY A 185 20.62 -21.98 -8.79
CA GLY A 185 22.04 -21.83 -8.41
C GLY A 185 22.32 -20.66 -7.46
N CYS A 186 21.32 -19.84 -7.13
CA CYS A 186 21.43 -18.85 -6.07
C CYS A 186 21.11 -19.51 -4.72
N ARG A 187 22.02 -19.37 -3.76
CA ARG A 187 21.85 -19.89 -2.39
C ARG A 187 21.60 -18.74 -1.42
N ALA A 188 20.70 -18.98 -0.47
CA ALA A 188 20.46 -18.03 0.62
C ALA A 188 20.14 -18.74 1.93
N LYS A 189 20.28 -18.03 3.06
CA LYS A 189 19.87 -18.55 4.37
C LYS A 189 18.35 -18.68 4.46
N SER A 190 17.62 -17.78 3.80
CA SER A 190 16.16 -17.78 3.79
C SER A 190 15.59 -17.17 2.50
N VAL A 191 14.37 -17.59 2.16
CA VAL A 191 13.51 -16.93 1.18
C VAL A 191 12.40 -16.17 1.91
N ILE A 192 12.03 -14.98 1.42
CA ILE A 192 10.96 -14.17 1.98
C ILE A 192 9.97 -13.81 0.87
N PHE A 193 8.74 -14.31 0.99
CA PHE A 193 7.69 -14.11 0.02
C PHE A 193 6.94 -12.79 0.25
N CYS A 194 7.09 -11.86 -0.70
CA CYS A 194 6.45 -10.53 -0.75
C CYS A 194 5.53 -10.40 -1.97
N GLU A 195 4.81 -11.45 -2.33
CA GLU A 195 4.16 -11.69 -3.62
C GLU A 195 2.81 -10.96 -3.79
N GLY A 196 2.42 -10.13 -2.81
CA GLY A 196 1.14 -9.47 -2.86
C GLY A 196 -0.02 -10.49 -2.91
N PHE A 197 -0.97 -10.30 -3.84
CA PHE A 197 -2.13 -11.18 -3.95
C PHE A 197 -1.78 -12.61 -4.38
N ARG A 198 -0.68 -12.83 -5.09
CA ARG A 198 -0.20 -14.17 -5.47
C ARG A 198 0.19 -15.01 -4.25
N GLY A 199 0.50 -14.38 -3.12
CA GLY A 199 0.79 -15.06 -1.86
C GLY A 199 -0.35 -15.96 -1.35
N ALA A 200 -1.60 -15.72 -1.78
CA ALA A 200 -2.72 -16.62 -1.50
C ALA A 200 -2.64 -17.98 -2.22
N LEU A 201 -1.79 -18.08 -3.24
CA LEU A 201 -1.53 -19.32 -4.00
C LEU A 201 -0.15 -19.92 -3.65
N ASN A 202 0.59 -19.29 -2.74
CA ASN A 202 1.90 -19.78 -2.32
C ASN A 202 1.78 -21.14 -1.58
N PRO A 203 2.48 -22.20 -1.98
CA PRO A 203 2.30 -23.53 -1.43
C PRO A 203 2.59 -23.64 0.08
N TRP A 204 3.44 -22.78 0.62
CA TRP A 204 3.74 -22.76 2.08
C TRP A 204 2.74 -21.92 2.88
N PHE A 205 2.06 -20.93 2.25
CA PHE A 205 1.26 -19.93 2.96
C PHE A 205 -0.19 -19.82 2.46
N SER A 206 -0.65 -20.73 1.59
CA SER A 206 -2.02 -20.73 1.06
C SER A 206 -3.09 -21.00 2.13
N HIS A 207 -2.70 -21.57 3.28
CA HIS A 207 -3.57 -21.79 4.44
C HIS A 207 -3.89 -20.49 5.20
N LEU A 208 -3.08 -19.43 5.03
CA LEU A 208 -3.32 -18.15 5.69
C LEU A 208 -4.58 -17.46 5.13
N PRO A 209 -5.40 -16.87 6.00
CA PRO A 209 -6.70 -16.33 5.60
C PRO A 209 -6.59 -15.00 4.85
N PHE A 210 -6.08 -15.04 3.62
CA PHE A 210 -6.15 -13.92 2.72
C PHE A 210 -7.61 -13.56 2.38
N GLN A 211 -7.91 -12.27 2.33
CA GLN A 211 -9.15 -11.71 1.85
C GLN A 211 -8.87 -10.77 0.69
N LEU A 212 -8.64 -11.33 -0.48
CA LEU A 212 -8.27 -10.57 -1.65
C LEU A 212 -9.43 -9.66 -2.10
N ALA A 213 -9.10 -8.42 -2.48
CA ALA A 213 -10.09 -7.46 -2.96
C ALA A 213 -9.57 -6.75 -4.22
N ARG A 214 -10.23 -7.00 -5.33
CA ARG A 214 -9.96 -6.30 -6.60
C ARG A 214 -10.48 -4.87 -6.54
N GLY A 215 -9.81 -3.96 -7.25
CA GLY A 215 -10.28 -2.60 -7.43
C GLY A 215 -9.72 -1.96 -8.68
N GLU A 216 -10.58 -1.15 -9.33
CA GLU A 216 -10.19 -0.35 -10.47
C GLU A 216 -10.15 1.13 -10.13
N ILE A 217 -9.29 1.84 -10.84
CA ILE A 217 -9.14 3.30 -10.75
C ILE A 217 -9.13 3.91 -12.15
N LEU A 218 -9.50 5.18 -12.23
CA LEU A 218 -9.39 6.00 -13.43
C LEU A 218 -8.30 7.04 -13.27
N ASP A 219 -7.52 7.25 -14.31
CA ASP A 219 -6.70 8.43 -14.50
C ASP A 219 -7.45 9.38 -15.44
N GLY A 220 -7.42 10.68 -15.21
CA GLY A 220 -8.14 11.61 -16.06
C GLY A 220 -7.88 13.09 -15.75
N VAL A 221 -8.50 13.94 -16.55
CA VAL A 221 -8.39 15.39 -16.44
C VAL A 221 -9.81 15.98 -16.34
N PRO A 222 -10.12 16.76 -15.30
CA PRO A 222 -11.36 17.53 -15.26
C PRO A 222 -11.31 18.67 -16.27
N ASP A 223 -12.45 19.10 -16.78
CA ASP A 223 -12.58 20.22 -17.74
C ASP A 223 -12.35 21.59 -17.09
N ARG A 224 -12.28 21.64 -15.77
CA ARG A 224 -11.98 22.83 -14.98
C ARG A 224 -11.19 22.47 -13.72
N THR A 225 -10.49 23.42 -13.13
CA THR A 225 -9.83 23.23 -11.84
C THR A 225 -10.88 23.00 -10.76
N LEU A 226 -10.75 21.88 -10.05
CA LEU A 226 -11.59 21.54 -8.91
C LEU A 226 -11.10 22.24 -7.63
N HIS A 227 -12.03 22.67 -6.80
CA HIS A 227 -11.72 23.20 -5.48
C HIS A 227 -12.22 22.26 -4.38
N PRO A 228 -11.40 21.98 -3.37
CA PRO A 228 -10.01 22.44 -3.19
C PRO A 228 -9.02 21.65 -4.05
N HIS A 229 -8.16 22.32 -4.79
CA HIS A 229 -7.15 21.68 -5.65
C HIS A 229 -5.89 21.20 -4.90
N ASP A 230 -5.73 21.64 -3.67
CA ASP A 230 -4.63 21.34 -2.75
C ASP A 230 -5.02 20.32 -1.66
N HIS A 231 -6.10 19.59 -1.86
CA HIS A 231 -6.59 18.54 -0.97
C HIS A 231 -6.84 17.25 -1.74
N ILE A 232 -6.67 16.14 -1.04
CA ILE A 232 -7.27 14.88 -1.44
C ILE A 232 -8.77 14.98 -1.14
N ILE A 233 -9.63 14.63 -2.07
CA ILE A 233 -11.08 14.60 -1.82
C ILE A 233 -11.53 13.16 -1.63
N ASN A 234 -12.21 12.86 -0.52
CA ASN A 234 -12.80 11.56 -0.27
C ASN A 234 -14.30 11.69 -0.03
N ALA A 235 -15.07 11.44 -1.08
CA ALA A 235 -16.52 11.49 -1.10
C ALA A 235 -17.12 10.09 -1.37
N GLY A 236 -16.77 9.11 -0.51
CA GLY A 236 -17.06 7.70 -0.72
C GLY A 236 -16.03 7.00 -1.59
N ARG A 237 -15.49 7.70 -2.58
CA ARG A 237 -14.30 7.37 -3.35
C ARG A 237 -13.30 8.51 -3.22
N TRP A 238 -12.01 8.21 -3.41
CA TRP A 238 -10.97 9.23 -3.32
C TRP A 238 -10.66 9.82 -4.71
N LEU A 239 -10.41 11.10 -4.74
CA LEU A 239 -9.90 11.85 -5.87
C LEU A 239 -8.56 12.47 -5.47
N LEU A 240 -7.49 12.09 -6.16
CA LEU A 240 -6.12 12.51 -5.89
C LEU A 240 -5.66 13.52 -6.95
N PRO A 241 -5.29 14.74 -6.57
CA PRO A 241 -4.66 15.68 -7.49
C PRO A 241 -3.22 15.26 -7.76
N GLU A 242 -2.82 15.23 -9.04
CA GLU A 242 -1.44 15.04 -9.46
C GLU A 242 -0.81 16.41 -9.79
N PRO A 243 0.51 16.57 -9.62
CA PRO A 243 1.20 17.84 -9.86
C PRO A 243 1.07 18.39 -11.28
N ASP A 244 0.78 17.55 -12.26
CA ASP A 244 0.63 17.91 -13.67
C ASP A 244 -0.82 18.26 -14.07
N GLY A 245 -1.71 18.42 -13.09
CA GLY A 245 -3.12 18.76 -13.31
C GLY A 245 -4.02 17.57 -13.65
N ARG A 246 -3.47 16.35 -13.72
CA ARG A 246 -4.25 15.12 -13.79
C ARG A 246 -4.80 14.76 -12.42
N TYR A 247 -5.76 13.85 -12.43
CA TYR A 247 -6.31 13.27 -11.21
C TYR A 247 -6.39 11.76 -11.34
N ARG A 248 -6.19 11.06 -10.23
CA ARG A 248 -6.58 9.67 -10.07
C ARG A 248 -7.86 9.59 -9.26
N PHE A 249 -8.80 8.79 -9.73
CA PHE A 249 -10.10 8.62 -9.10
C PHE A 249 -10.41 7.13 -8.85
N GLY A 250 -10.82 6.78 -7.64
CA GLY A 250 -11.12 5.41 -7.27
C GLY A 250 -11.49 5.17 -5.82
N ALA A 251 -11.68 3.92 -5.51
CA ALA A 251 -11.57 2.75 -6.36
C ALA A 251 -12.87 1.94 -6.27
N THR A 252 -13.07 1.04 -7.24
CA THR A 252 -14.06 -0.04 -7.04
C THR A 252 -13.58 -1.03 -5.97
N MET A 253 -14.46 -1.89 -5.51
CA MET A 253 -14.13 -2.98 -4.61
C MET A 253 -14.98 -4.20 -4.94
N GLU A 254 -14.32 -5.27 -5.33
CA GLU A 254 -14.91 -6.54 -5.77
C GLU A 254 -14.14 -7.69 -5.11
N TRP A 255 -14.85 -8.74 -4.70
CA TRP A 255 -14.27 -9.92 -4.04
C TRP A 255 -14.39 -11.20 -4.88
N ASP A 256 -15.36 -11.24 -5.80
CA ASP A 256 -15.71 -12.44 -6.59
C ASP A 256 -14.87 -12.56 -7.85
N ARG A 257 -14.16 -11.51 -8.23
CA ARG A 257 -13.32 -11.46 -9.43
C ARG A 257 -11.89 -11.07 -9.06
N LEU A 258 -10.96 -11.96 -9.34
CA LEU A 258 -9.55 -11.81 -8.94
C LEU A 258 -8.60 -11.75 -10.17
N ASP A 259 -9.01 -11.03 -11.22
CA ASP A 259 -8.12 -10.69 -12.34
C ASP A 259 -7.80 -9.19 -12.38
N THR A 260 -6.83 -8.81 -13.20
CA THR A 260 -6.38 -7.41 -13.35
C THR A 260 -6.79 -6.78 -14.68
N ARG A 261 -7.80 -7.35 -15.36
CA ARG A 261 -8.36 -6.77 -16.59
C ARG A 261 -9.30 -5.63 -16.21
N VAL A 262 -9.15 -4.50 -16.88
CA VAL A 262 -10.08 -3.37 -16.71
C VAL A 262 -11.43 -3.68 -17.34
N THR A 263 -12.51 -3.08 -16.79
CA THR A 263 -13.88 -3.34 -17.23
C THR A 263 -14.64 -2.05 -17.52
N GLU A 264 -15.51 -2.11 -18.53
CA GLU A 264 -16.41 -0.99 -18.84
C GLU A 264 -17.45 -0.76 -17.74
N GLU A 265 -17.82 -1.81 -17.01
CA GLU A 265 -18.72 -1.72 -15.85
C GLU A 265 -18.10 -0.89 -14.72
N ALA A 266 -16.84 -1.16 -14.36
CA ALA A 266 -16.13 -0.38 -13.34
C ALA A 266 -15.94 1.08 -13.79
N ARG A 267 -15.65 1.30 -15.09
CA ARG A 267 -15.55 2.65 -15.65
C ARG A 267 -16.86 3.41 -15.49
N ARG A 268 -18.00 2.81 -15.90
CA ARG A 268 -19.32 3.43 -15.74
C ARG A 268 -19.65 3.72 -14.27
N THR A 269 -19.38 2.76 -13.39
CA THR A 269 -19.60 2.91 -11.94
C THR A 269 -18.77 4.06 -11.35
N LEU A 270 -17.51 4.17 -11.74
CA LEU A 270 -16.64 5.26 -11.28
C LEU A 270 -17.08 6.60 -11.85
N MET A 271 -17.40 6.68 -13.15
CA MET A 271 -17.88 7.93 -13.76
C MET A 271 -19.22 8.40 -13.17
N ALA A 272 -20.16 7.47 -12.92
CA ALA A 272 -21.41 7.81 -12.23
C ALA A 272 -21.15 8.38 -10.83
N ALA A 273 -20.26 7.76 -10.05
CA ALA A 273 -19.88 8.26 -8.74
C ALA A 273 -19.13 9.60 -8.79
N PHE A 274 -18.36 9.85 -9.84
CA PHE A 274 -17.72 11.15 -10.05
C PHE A 274 -18.77 12.23 -10.30
N HIS A 275 -19.68 12.03 -11.26
CA HIS A 275 -20.72 13.02 -11.59
C HIS A 275 -21.73 13.25 -10.45
N GLU A 276 -22.00 12.26 -9.62
CA GLU A 276 -22.81 12.42 -8.40
C GLU A 276 -22.17 13.46 -7.46
N ARG A 277 -20.85 13.50 -7.36
CA ARG A 277 -20.12 14.37 -6.42
C ARG A 277 -19.66 15.68 -7.05
N PHE A 278 -19.48 15.69 -8.36
CA PHE A 278 -19.02 16.84 -9.14
C PHE A 278 -19.97 17.08 -10.34
N PRO A 279 -21.25 17.44 -10.08
CA PRO A 279 -22.29 17.46 -11.12
C PRO A 279 -21.97 18.44 -12.27
N ASP A 280 -21.27 19.53 -11.97
CA ASP A 280 -20.95 20.61 -12.94
C ASP A 280 -19.52 20.46 -13.53
N THR A 281 -18.93 19.28 -13.44
CA THR A 281 -17.56 19.04 -13.90
C THR A 281 -17.51 17.84 -14.84
N GLY A 282 -17.02 18.05 -16.05
CA GLY A 282 -16.65 16.99 -16.96
C GLY A 282 -15.32 16.33 -16.53
N PHE A 283 -15.17 15.03 -16.81
CA PHE A 283 -13.94 14.29 -16.51
C PHE A 283 -13.55 13.45 -17.72
N THR A 284 -12.46 13.82 -18.39
CA THR A 284 -11.91 13.07 -19.51
C THR A 284 -11.00 11.98 -19.00
N VAL A 285 -11.43 10.73 -19.15
CA VAL A 285 -10.64 9.56 -18.74
C VAL A 285 -9.49 9.34 -19.71
N THR A 286 -8.27 9.36 -19.22
CA THR A 286 -7.03 9.14 -19.98
C THR A 286 -6.42 7.76 -19.76
N GLY A 287 -6.83 7.07 -18.69
CA GLY A 287 -6.36 5.73 -18.35
C GLY A 287 -7.29 5.02 -17.36
N GLN A 288 -7.16 3.69 -17.32
CA GLN A 288 -7.86 2.84 -16.36
C GLN A 288 -6.94 1.71 -15.96
N ARG A 289 -6.88 1.39 -14.68
CA ARG A 289 -6.01 0.35 -14.13
C ARG A 289 -6.76 -0.49 -13.10
N ALA A 290 -6.40 -1.78 -13.03
CA ALA A 290 -6.97 -2.72 -12.07
C ALA A 290 -5.86 -3.40 -11.27
N GLY A 291 -6.10 -3.63 -9.99
CA GLY A 291 -5.17 -4.32 -9.09
C GLY A 291 -5.91 -5.08 -8.01
N ILE A 292 -5.22 -6.03 -7.37
CA ILE A 292 -5.78 -6.87 -6.33
C ILE A 292 -5.04 -6.59 -5.02
N ARG A 293 -5.78 -6.14 -4.00
CA ARG A 293 -5.25 -5.87 -2.66
C ARG A 293 -5.04 -7.18 -1.91
N PRO A 294 -3.85 -7.46 -1.40
CA PRO A 294 -3.61 -8.61 -0.53
C PRO A 294 -4.08 -8.27 0.90
N ALA A 295 -5.38 -8.19 1.10
CA ALA A 295 -5.94 -7.99 2.42
C ALA A 295 -6.06 -9.32 3.17
N THR A 296 -6.25 -9.24 4.50
CA THR A 296 -6.37 -10.35 5.43
C THR A 296 -7.71 -10.24 6.17
N THR A 297 -8.24 -11.35 6.64
CA THR A 297 -9.54 -11.35 7.32
C THR A 297 -9.53 -10.57 8.63
N ASP A 298 -8.42 -10.61 9.38
CA ASP A 298 -8.23 -9.90 10.65
C ASP A 298 -7.65 -8.48 10.50
N ARG A 299 -7.31 -8.08 9.25
CA ARG A 299 -6.71 -6.76 8.90
C ARG A 299 -5.31 -6.53 9.45
N HIS A 300 -4.61 -7.59 9.87
CA HIS A 300 -3.20 -7.56 10.26
C HIS A 300 -2.34 -8.23 9.18
N PRO A 301 -1.10 -7.76 8.94
CA PRO A 301 -0.24 -8.37 7.94
C PRO A 301 0.21 -9.78 8.35
N PHE A 302 0.70 -10.54 7.39
CA PHE A 302 1.34 -11.84 7.61
C PHE A 302 2.85 -11.65 7.60
N ILE A 303 3.49 -11.81 8.76
CA ILE A 303 4.92 -11.64 8.95
C ILE A 303 5.45 -12.80 9.77
N GLY A 304 6.49 -13.50 9.29
CA GLY A 304 7.09 -14.56 10.07
C GLY A 304 7.62 -15.71 9.23
N SER A 305 7.97 -16.81 9.91
CA SER A 305 8.54 -18.04 9.35
C SER A 305 7.50 -19.15 9.31
N HIS A 306 7.57 -20.00 8.29
CA HIS A 306 6.78 -21.22 8.22
C HIS A 306 7.16 -22.16 9.39
N HIS A 307 6.19 -22.77 10.05
CA HIS A 307 6.39 -23.55 11.28
C HIS A 307 7.31 -24.76 11.11
N GLU A 308 7.23 -25.48 9.98
CA GLU A 308 8.10 -26.64 9.68
C GLU A 308 9.39 -26.25 8.94
N GLN A 309 9.40 -25.12 8.23
CA GLN A 309 10.49 -24.70 7.36
C GLN A 309 10.95 -23.27 7.71
N PRO A 310 11.70 -23.05 8.79
CA PRO A 310 12.05 -21.70 9.26
C PRO A 310 12.83 -20.84 8.26
N ALA A 311 13.46 -21.46 7.24
CA ALA A 311 14.11 -20.76 6.14
C ALA A 311 13.12 -20.17 5.13
N VAL A 312 11.84 -20.56 5.17
CA VAL A 312 10.76 -20.07 4.33
C VAL A 312 9.94 -19.06 5.11
N ARG A 313 9.83 -17.84 4.62
CA ARG A 313 9.26 -16.71 5.35
C ARG A 313 8.27 -15.93 4.50
N ILE A 314 7.37 -15.19 5.15
CA ILE A 314 6.39 -14.33 4.51
C ILE A 314 6.45 -12.91 5.07
N PHE A 315 6.27 -11.91 4.18
CA PHE A 315 6.08 -10.52 4.51
C PHE A 315 5.03 -9.91 3.56
N ASN A 316 3.75 -10.06 3.92
CA ASN A 316 2.63 -9.83 3.01
C ASN A 316 1.35 -9.40 3.78
N GLY A 317 0.24 -9.25 3.07
CA GLY A 317 -1.08 -9.06 3.71
C GLY A 317 -1.39 -7.62 4.16
N PHE A 318 -0.74 -6.60 3.62
CA PHE A 318 -0.89 -5.20 4.06
C PHE A 318 -2.16 -4.49 3.54
N GLY A 319 -2.94 -5.14 2.67
CA GLY A 319 -4.21 -4.65 2.16
C GLY A 319 -4.10 -3.27 1.52
N ALA A 320 -5.04 -2.38 1.86
CA ALA A 320 -5.10 -1.01 1.36
C ALA A 320 -4.24 -0.01 2.16
N LYS A 321 -3.57 -0.45 3.22
CA LYS A 321 -2.82 0.43 4.15
C LYS A 321 -1.31 0.28 4.03
N GLY A 322 -0.82 -0.39 2.99
CA GLY A 322 0.61 -0.68 2.81
C GLY A 322 1.50 0.56 2.92
N GLY A 323 1.10 1.69 2.34
CA GLY A 323 1.85 2.95 2.45
C GLY A 323 2.09 3.45 3.87
N LEU A 324 1.18 3.17 4.80
CA LEU A 324 1.31 3.53 6.21
C LEU A 324 2.03 2.46 7.04
N LEU A 325 1.73 1.18 6.79
CA LEU A 325 2.15 0.07 7.65
C LEU A 325 3.54 -0.47 7.31
N ILE A 326 3.82 -0.66 6.02
CA ILE A 326 5.04 -1.36 5.57
C ILE A 326 6.33 -0.71 6.10
N PRO A 327 6.50 0.63 6.14
CA PRO A 327 7.73 1.23 6.65
C PRO A 327 8.11 0.81 8.07
N TRP A 328 7.13 0.68 8.95
CA TRP A 328 7.35 0.21 10.32
C TRP A 328 7.66 -1.29 10.35
N TYR A 329 6.79 -2.09 9.74
CA TYR A 329 6.92 -3.54 9.77
C TYR A 329 8.14 -4.05 9.00
N ALA A 330 8.58 -3.40 7.94
CA ALA A 330 9.82 -3.74 7.24
C ALA A 330 11.04 -3.58 8.14
N LYS A 331 11.10 -2.47 8.89
CA LYS A 331 12.17 -2.24 9.85
C LYS A 331 12.11 -3.26 10.99
N GLN A 332 10.93 -3.50 11.57
CA GLN A 332 10.75 -4.48 12.65
C GLN A 332 11.14 -5.89 12.19
N PHE A 333 10.69 -6.31 11.00
CA PHE A 333 11.02 -7.63 10.48
C PHE A 333 12.50 -7.78 10.14
N ALA A 334 13.13 -6.75 9.58
CA ALA A 334 14.58 -6.77 9.36
C ALA A 334 15.36 -6.89 10.68
N SER A 335 14.97 -6.16 11.75
CA SER A 335 15.55 -6.31 13.08
C SER A 335 15.32 -7.71 13.67
N HIS A 336 14.12 -8.29 13.51
CA HIS A 336 13.84 -9.67 13.89
C HIS A 336 14.76 -10.66 13.18
N LEU A 337 14.92 -10.49 11.87
CA LEU A 337 15.74 -11.42 11.04
C LEU A 337 17.25 -11.36 11.36
N VAL A 338 17.73 -10.24 11.88
CA VAL A 338 19.16 -9.99 12.08
C VAL A 338 19.57 -10.05 13.55
N ASN A 339 18.69 -9.61 14.45
CA ASN A 339 18.96 -9.40 15.87
C ASN A 339 18.03 -10.20 16.79
N ASP A 340 17.17 -11.07 16.24
CA ASP A 340 16.16 -11.86 16.97
C ASP A 340 15.19 -11.01 17.81
N GLU A 341 14.95 -9.73 17.42
CA GLU A 341 13.97 -8.90 18.09
C GLU A 341 12.55 -9.49 17.92
N PRO A 342 11.68 -9.39 18.94
CA PRO A 342 10.34 -9.96 18.87
C PRO A 342 9.49 -9.27 17.78
N LEU A 343 8.65 -10.05 17.11
CA LEU A 343 7.63 -9.53 16.20
C LEU A 343 6.42 -9.00 16.98
N ASP A 344 5.70 -8.06 16.36
CA ASP A 344 4.36 -7.70 16.81
C ASP A 344 3.45 -8.93 16.72
N THR A 345 2.89 -9.34 17.86
CA THR A 345 2.05 -10.53 17.96
C THR A 345 0.82 -10.49 17.06
N ALA A 346 0.29 -9.29 16.78
CA ALA A 346 -0.82 -9.12 15.86
C ALA A 346 -0.43 -9.33 14.39
N ALA A 347 0.85 -9.19 14.05
CA ALA A 347 1.37 -9.37 12.70
C ALA A 347 2.04 -10.74 12.50
N ASP A 348 2.49 -11.38 13.56
CA ASP A 348 3.16 -12.69 13.53
C ASP A 348 2.21 -13.77 13.03
N ILE A 349 2.62 -14.52 11.99
CA ILE A 349 1.80 -15.61 11.43
C ILE A 349 1.55 -16.76 12.40
N ARG A 350 2.36 -16.92 13.46
CA ARG A 350 2.14 -17.91 14.53
C ARG A 350 0.80 -17.77 15.25
N ARG A 351 0.09 -16.64 15.06
CA ARG A 351 -1.29 -16.49 15.53
C ARG A 351 -2.29 -17.41 14.81
N TYR A 352 -1.83 -18.14 13.78
CA TYR A 352 -2.63 -19.12 13.03
C TYR A 352 -2.12 -20.55 13.18
N ASP A 353 -1.12 -20.78 14.03
CA ASP A 353 -0.61 -22.12 14.37
C ASP A 353 -1.52 -22.85 15.35
#